data_43a09362f1482a2f8af372f9f65293f2
#
_entry.id   43a09362f1482a2f8af372f9f65293f2
#
_cell.length_a   1.000
_cell.length_b   1.000
_cell.length_c   1.000
_cell.angle_alpha   90.00
_cell.angle_beta   90.00
_cell.angle_gamma   90.00
#
_symmetry.space_group_name_H-M   'P 1'
#
loop_
_entity.id
_entity.type
_entity.pdbx_description
1 polymer ?
#
loop_
_entity_poly.entity_id
_entity_poly.type
_entity_poly.pdbx_seq_one_letter_code
_entity_poly.pdbx_strand_id
1 'polypeptide(L)'
;TDAVNVKQLKDKVTTVESSNNSIKVVDKNDPTSATYDAAKGHQYDITINNQSVVENAQTPVVYTDKDGNKLYKIVDPATGATTFNTNPDGTGTTVQPADVIASMNNGGNSTTDPMKLNNVGSSIADKAGNTYLDKIDAAAADNKTKNGAVNVTDLKNTADALIEKGLKFDANSGGVKTNKLGSTVKI
;
A
#
# COMPACT_ATOMS: atom_id res chain seq x y z
N THR A 1 21.06 38.64 -47.25
CA THR A 1 21.13 37.52 -46.30
C THR A 1 22.02 37.90 -45.15
N ASP A 2 21.44 38.15 -43.99
CA ASP A 2 22.19 38.57 -42.82
C ASP A 2 22.87 37.37 -42.19
N ALA A 3 24.14 37.53 -41.82
CA ALA A 3 24.89 36.50 -41.12
C ALA A 3 24.41 36.42 -39.67
N VAL A 4 24.09 35.19 -39.21
CA VAL A 4 23.80 34.93 -37.80
C VAL A 4 25.09 34.74 -37.03
N ASN A 5 25.31 35.56 -36.00
CA ASN A 5 26.51 35.39 -35.16
C ASN A 5 26.30 34.35 -34.05
N VAL A 6 27.42 33.85 -33.49
CA VAL A 6 27.40 32.79 -32.45
C VAL A 6 26.56 33.18 -31.24
N LYS A 7 26.48 34.47 -30.88
CA LYS A 7 25.66 34.94 -29.76
C LYS A 7 24.18 34.82 -30.06
N GLN A 8 23.75 35.24 -31.28
CA GLN A 8 22.36 35.09 -31.71
C GLN A 8 21.94 33.62 -31.78
N LEU A 9 22.85 32.72 -32.16
CA LEU A 9 22.58 31.28 -32.15
C LEU A 9 22.44 30.73 -30.74
N LYS A 10 23.31 31.10 -29.80
CA LYS A 10 23.24 30.70 -28.40
C LYS A 10 21.99 31.24 -27.72
N ASP A 11 21.53 32.43 -28.03
CA ASP A 11 20.31 33.04 -27.50
C ASP A 11 19.05 32.31 -27.97
N LYS A 12 19.14 31.41 -28.96
CA LYS A 12 18.05 30.58 -29.48
C LYS A 12 18.08 29.12 -29.02
N VAL A 13 19.07 28.75 -28.20
CA VAL A 13 19.09 27.40 -27.65
C VAL A 13 17.96 27.24 -26.64
N THR A 14 17.08 26.31 -26.92
CA THR A 14 16.03 25.91 -25.98
C THR A 14 16.51 24.71 -25.19
N THR A 15 16.56 24.84 -23.87
CA THR A 15 16.79 23.74 -22.96
C THR A 15 15.48 23.27 -22.36
N VAL A 16 15.33 21.97 -22.20
CA VAL A 16 14.22 21.37 -21.49
C VAL A 16 14.79 20.53 -20.35
N GLU A 17 14.43 20.88 -19.14
CA GLU A 17 14.91 20.21 -17.94
C GLU A 17 13.78 19.97 -16.95
N SER A 18 13.94 18.97 -16.09
CA SER A 18 13.01 18.70 -14.99
C SER A 18 13.70 19.03 -13.67
N SER A 19 13.03 19.83 -12.85
CA SER A 19 13.52 20.20 -11.51
C SER A 19 13.30 19.11 -10.46
N ASN A 20 12.59 18.05 -10.80
CA ASN A 20 12.35 16.92 -9.90
C ASN A 20 12.33 15.59 -10.66
N ASN A 21 12.37 14.48 -9.90
CA ASN A 21 12.44 13.14 -10.46
C ASN A 21 11.09 12.59 -10.98
N SER A 22 9.99 13.33 -10.80
CA SER A 22 8.66 12.88 -11.24
C SER A 22 8.47 12.98 -12.76
N ILE A 23 9.29 13.79 -13.41
CA ILE A 23 9.31 13.92 -14.87
C ILE A 23 10.72 13.58 -15.36
N LYS A 24 10.80 12.65 -16.31
CA LYS A 24 12.04 12.30 -17.00
C LYS A 24 12.02 12.96 -18.38
N VAL A 25 13.07 13.71 -18.67
CA VAL A 25 13.31 14.34 -19.98
C VAL A 25 14.51 13.67 -20.62
N VAL A 26 14.33 13.14 -21.82
CA VAL A 26 15.40 12.50 -22.60
C VAL A 26 15.43 13.13 -23.98
N ASP A 27 16.58 13.66 -24.40
CA ASP A 27 16.77 14.06 -25.79
C ASP A 27 17.04 12.82 -26.64
N LYS A 28 16.12 12.47 -27.52
CA LYS A 28 16.23 11.34 -28.44
C LYS A 28 17.16 11.62 -29.63
N ASN A 29 17.48 12.87 -29.83
CA ASN A 29 18.40 13.31 -30.88
C ASN A 29 19.52 14.18 -30.30
N ASP A 30 20.17 13.65 -29.24
CA ASP A 30 21.29 14.31 -28.56
C ASP A 30 22.48 14.41 -29.54
N PRO A 31 23.10 15.61 -29.69
CA PRO A 31 24.27 15.79 -30.55
C PRO A 31 25.48 14.91 -30.23
N THR A 32 25.54 14.37 -29.01
CA THR A 32 26.61 13.44 -28.58
C THR A 32 26.31 11.98 -28.91
N SER A 33 25.08 11.69 -29.36
CA SER A 33 24.66 10.31 -29.72
C SER A 33 25.22 9.89 -31.08
N ALA A 34 25.60 8.61 -31.20
CA ALA A 34 25.98 8.00 -32.46
C ALA A 34 24.85 7.98 -33.53
N THR A 35 23.59 8.16 -33.10
CA THR A 35 22.39 8.20 -33.94
C THR A 35 21.90 9.61 -34.22
N TYR A 36 22.72 10.64 -33.91
CA TYR A 36 22.35 12.03 -34.11
C TYR A 36 22.05 12.36 -35.57
N ASP A 37 20.94 13.03 -35.79
CA ASP A 37 20.52 13.53 -37.12
C ASP A 37 20.36 15.06 -37.06
N ALA A 38 21.33 15.78 -37.62
CA ALA A 38 21.38 17.24 -37.59
C ALA A 38 20.15 17.90 -38.28
N ALA A 39 19.46 17.19 -39.16
CA ALA A 39 18.28 17.71 -39.84
C ALA A 39 17.03 17.76 -38.96
N LYS A 40 17.02 16.99 -37.85
CA LYS A 40 15.86 16.89 -36.95
C LYS A 40 15.92 17.84 -35.76
N GLY A 41 17.07 18.40 -35.41
CA GLY A 41 17.25 19.17 -34.18
C GLY A 41 17.01 18.31 -32.92
N HIS A 42 16.88 18.96 -31.77
CA HIS A 42 16.58 18.27 -30.50
C HIS A 42 15.17 17.69 -30.50
N GLN A 43 15.03 16.46 -30.01
CA GLN A 43 13.76 15.77 -29.88
C GLN A 43 13.59 15.25 -28.45
N TYR A 44 12.87 15.99 -27.64
CA TYR A 44 12.66 15.63 -26.22
C TYR A 44 11.52 14.64 -26.05
N ASP A 45 11.82 13.52 -25.44
CA ASP A 45 10.85 12.55 -24.90
C ASP A 45 10.61 12.91 -23.42
N ILE A 46 9.39 13.32 -23.09
CA ILE A 46 9.00 13.74 -21.75
C ILE A 46 8.06 12.69 -21.18
N THR A 47 8.50 11.97 -20.17
CA THR A 47 7.76 10.88 -19.55
C THR A 47 7.56 11.12 -18.06
N ILE A 48 6.46 10.62 -17.51
CA ILE A 48 6.20 10.64 -16.07
C ILE A 48 6.94 9.47 -15.44
N ASN A 49 7.75 9.75 -14.43
CA ASN A 49 8.33 8.73 -13.57
C ASN A 49 7.28 8.36 -12.51
N ASN A 50 6.46 7.37 -12.79
CA ASN A 50 5.37 6.94 -11.91
C ASN A 50 5.87 6.53 -10.52
N GLN A 51 7.05 5.93 -10.42
CA GLN A 51 7.63 5.55 -9.13
C GLN A 51 7.92 6.78 -8.25
N SER A 52 8.54 7.82 -8.83
CA SER A 52 8.81 9.07 -8.10
C SER A 52 7.52 9.81 -7.74
N VAL A 53 6.48 9.75 -8.58
CA VAL A 53 5.16 10.32 -8.26
C VAL A 53 4.56 9.62 -7.04
N VAL A 54 4.59 8.29 -7.01
CA VAL A 54 4.08 7.50 -5.87
C VAL A 54 4.87 7.78 -4.59
N GLU A 55 6.20 7.85 -4.67
CA GLU A 55 7.06 8.18 -3.53
C GLU A 55 6.83 9.59 -2.99
N ASN A 56 6.69 10.57 -3.88
CA ASN A 56 6.43 11.96 -3.51
C ASN A 56 4.98 12.21 -3.03
N ALA A 57 4.04 11.33 -3.36
CA ALA A 57 2.65 11.42 -2.90
C ALA A 57 2.47 11.10 -1.40
N GLN A 58 3.54 10.80 -0.67
CA GLN A 58 3.54 10.48 0.77
C GLN A 58 2.57 9.35 1.12
N THR A 59 2.38 8.40 0.20
CA THR A 59 1.54 7.23 0.47
C THR A 59 2.25 6.32 1.49
N PRO A 60 1.60 6.00 2.61
CA PRO A 60 2.20 5.15 3.63
C PRO A 60 2.27 3.68 3.22
N VAL A 61 1.61 3.30 2.11
CA VAL A 61 1.55 1.91 1.66
C VAL A 61 2.57 1.66 0.56
N VAL A 62 3.38 0.63 0.76
CA VAL A 62 4.33 0.10 -0.22
C VAL A 62 4.07 -1.39 -0.43
N TYR A 63 4.48 -1.92 -1.58
CA TYR A 63 4.46 -3.37 -1.81
C TYR A 63 5.78 -3.98 -1.35
N THR A 64 5.70 -5.13 -0.68
CA THR A 64 6.88 -5.90 -0.23
C THR A 64 6.70 -7.38 -0.53
N ASP A 65 7.82 -8.11 -0.54
CA ASP A 65 7.82 -9.56 -0.43
C ASP A 65 7.65 -10.01 1.04
N LYS A 66 7.67 -11.31 1.28
CA LYS A 66 7.54 -11.91 2.61
C LYS A 66 8.67 -11.53 3.58
N ASP A 67 9.81 -11.11 3.05
CA ASP A 67 11.00 -10.73 3.82
C ASP A 67 11.07 -9.21 4.06
N GLY A 68 10.04 -8.47 3.61
CA GLY A 68 9.94 -7.02 3.77
C GLY A 68 10.72 -6.22 2.72
N ASN A 69 11.27 -6.86 1.69
CA ASN A 69 11.96 -6.14 0.62
C ASN A 69 10.94 -5.43 -0.28
N LYS A 70 11.22 -4.17 -0.62
CA LYS A 70 10.35 -3.35 -1.45
C LYS A 70 10.16 -3.97 -2.84
N LEU A 71 8.92 -3.99 -3.30
CA LEU A 71 8.55 -4.38 -4.65
C LEU A 71 8.02 -3.18 -5.43
N TYR A 72 8.25 -3.20 -6.73
CA TYR A 72 7.82 -2.17 -7.66
C TYR A 72 6.71 -2.70 -8.55
N LYS A 73 5.60 -1.97 -8.58
CA LYS A 73 4.48 -2.27 -9.47
C LYS A 73 4.83 -1.81 -10.88
N ILE A 74 4.91 -2.76 -11.80
CA ILE A 74 5.16 -2.51 -13.23
C ILE A 74 3.86 -2.73 -13.99
N VAL A 75 3.49 -1.76 -14.81
CA VAL A 75 2.33 -1.86 -15.70
C VAL A 75 2.83 -1.92 -17.12
N ASP A 76 2.47 -2.97 -17.84
CA ASP A 76 2.75 -3.10 -19.27
C ASP A 76 1.93 -2.06 -20.06
N PRO A 77 2.55 -1.13 -20.78
CA PRO A 77 1.85 -0.05 -21.46
C PRO A 77 0.98 -0.54 -22.63
N ALA A 78 1.27 -1.71 -23.20
CA ALA A 78 0.54 -2.26 -24.33
C ALA A 78 -0.70 -3.04 -23.91
N THR A 79 -0.61 -3.77 -22.79
CA THR A 79 -1.66 -4.69 -22.32
C THR A 79 -2.40 -4.21 -21.08
N GLY A 80 -1.81 -3.26 -20.33
CA GLY A 80 -2.29 -2.85 -19.01
C GLY A 80 -2.04 -3.89 -17.91
N ALA A 81 -1.37 -5.01 -18.21
CA ALA A 81 -1.06 -6.05 -17.25
C ALA A 81 -0.13 -5.53 -16.16
N THR A 82 -0.42 -5.90 -14.92
CA THR A 82 0.36 -5.50 -13.75
C THR A 82 1.20 -6.66 -13.26
N THR A 83 2.49 -6.40 -13.04
CA THR A 83 3.43 -7.30 -12.38
C THR A 83 4.12 -6.60 -11.22
N PHE A 84 4.71 -7.37 -10.30
CA PHE A 84 5.51 -6.84 -9.20
C PHE A 84 6.94 -7.35 -9.31
N ASN A 85 7.90 -6.46 -9.23
CA ASN A 85 9.29 -6.76 -9.52
C ASN A 85 10.22 -6.22 -8.43
N THR A 86 11.36 -6.86 -8.24
CA THR A 86 12.39 -6.40 -7.28
C THR A 86 13.13 -5.15 -7.74
N ASN A 87 13.07 -4.82 -9.05
CA ASN A 87 13.67 -3.62 -9.62
C ASN A 87 12.61 -2.70 -10.23
N PRO A 88 12.77 -1.37 -10.13
CA PRO A 88 11.80 -0.41 -10.63
C PRO A 88 11.68 -0.37 -12.17
N ASP A 89 12.70 -0.85 -12.88
CA ASP A 89 12.74 -0.95 -14.34
C ASP A 89 12.20 -2.28 -14.89
N GLY A 90 11.77 -3.19 -14.00
CA GLY A 90 11.24 -4.50 -14.37
C GLY A 90 12.30 -5.56 -14.73
N THR A 91 13.59 -5.24 -14.60
CA THR A 91 14.68 -6.17 -14.95
C THR A 91 15.02 -7.19 -13.85
N GLY A 92 14.50 -7.01 -12.64
CA GLY A 92 14.70 -7.91 -11.51
C GLY A 92 13.78 -9.12 -11.54
N THR A 93 13.63 -9.77 -10.39
CA THR A 93 12.76 -10.94 -10.24
C THR A 93 11.29 -10.51 -10.14
N THR A 94 10.44 -11.11 -10.95
CA THR A 94 8.98 -10.95 -10.83
C THR A 94 8.45 -11.81 -9.68
N VAL A 95 7.69 -11.19 -8.79
CA VAL A 95 7.04 -11.84 -7.64
C VAL A 95 5.58 -12.15 -7.99
N GLN A 96 5.13 -13.35 -7.63
CA GLN A 96 3.75 -13.76 -7.89
C GLN A 96 2.77 -12.93 -7.06
N PRO A 97 1.60 -12.56 -7.60
CA PRO A 97 0.63 -11.71 -6.88
C PRO A 97 0.20 -12.24 -5.51
N ALA A 98 0.18 -13.58 -5.33
CA ALA A 98 -0.16 -14.22 -4.06
C ALA A 98 0.90 -13.98 -2.96
N ASP A 99 2.13 -13.67 -3.34
CA ASP A 99 3.27 -13.46 -2.43
C ASP A 99 3.53 -11.95 -2.19
N VAL A 100 2.72 -11.08 -2.78
CA VAL A 100 2.84 -9.63 -2.62
C VAL A 100 2.09 -9.17 -1.38
N ILE A 101 2.77 -8.41 -0.54
CA ILE A 101 2.22 -7.85 0.70
C ILE A 101 2.10 -6.33 0.57
N ALA A 102 0.95 -5.77 0.95
CA ALA A 102 0.81 -4.34 1.14
C ALA A 102 1.31 -3.98 2.55
N SER A 103 2.47 -3.35 2.62
CA SER A 103 3.13 -2.98 3.86
C SER A 103 2.98 -1.49 4.16
N MET A 104 2.82 -1.14 5.44
CA MET A 104 2.81 0.26 5.86
C MET A 104 4.26 0.73 6.02
N ASN A 105 4.58 1.86 5.40
CA ASN A 105 5.89 2.51 5.53
C ASN A 105 5.81 3.59 6.62
N ASN A 106 6.69 3.54 7.61
CA ASN A 106 6.74 4.48 8.74
C ASN A 106 7.35 5.87 8.40
N GLY A 107 7.59 6.14 7.12
CA GLY A 107 8.19 7.40 6.65
C GLY A 107 9.72 7.37 6.56
N GLY A 108 10.37 6.28 7.00
CA GLY A 108 11.79 6.00 6.81
C GLY A 108 12.05 5.12 5.58
N ASN A 109 13.24 4.56 5.49
CA ASN A 109 13.61 3.60 4.45
C ASN A 109 13.25 2.16 4.80
N SER A 110 12.82 1.90 6.03
CA SER A 110 12.43 0.56 6.51
C SER A 110 10.98 0.27 6.15
N THR A 111 10.73 -0.91 5.59
CA THR A 111 9.40 -1.47 5.35
C THR A 111 9.01 -2.49 6.41
N THR A 112 9.91 -2.78 7.36
CA THR A 112 9.71 -3.75 8.46
C THR A 112 9.44 -3.09 9.80
N ASP A 113 9.77 -1.80 9.97
CA ASP A 113 9.42 -1.04 11.18
C ASP A 113 7.94 -0.67 11.16
N PRO A 114 7.17 -1.00 12.21
CA PRO A 114 5.72 -0.84 12.18
C PRO A 114 5.29 0.62 12.23
N MET A 115 4.27 0.96 11.44
CA MET A 115 3.53 2.21 11.51
C MET A 115 2.21 1.99 12.27
N LYS A 116 1.78 2.96 13.08
CA LYS A 116 0.46 2.93 13.70
C LYS A 116 -0.61 3.33 12.68
N LEU A 117 -1.65 2.51 12.56
CA LEU A 117 -2.83 2.80 11.75
C LEU A 117 -3.96 3.26 12.67
N ASN A 118 -4.36 4.53 12.58
CA ASN A 118 -5.47 5.11 13.32
C ASN A 118 -6.73 5.23 12.44
N ASN A 119 -7.86 5.54 13.08
CA ASN A 119 -9.14 5.79 12.43
C ASN A 119 -9.66 4.58 11.61
N VAL A 120 -9.40 3.38 12.11
CA VAL A 120 -9.91 2.14 11.55
C VAL A 120 -11.36 1.93 12.02
N GLY A 121 -12.30 1.92 11.08
CA GLY A 121 -13.70 1.65 11.35
C GLY A 121 -13.92 0.19 11.76
N SER A 122 -14.95 -0.08 12.58
CA SER A 122 -15.33 -1.43 12.95
C SER A 122 -16.01 -2.15 11.78
N SER A 123 -15.57 -3.36 11.48
CA SER A 123 -16.27 -4.28 10.58
C SER A 123 -17.29 -5.16 11.29
N ILE A 124 -17.42 -5.02 12.62
CA ILE A 124 -18.21 -5.87 13.51
C ILE A 124 -19.41 -5.13 14.10
N ALA A 125 -19.24 -3.87 14.51
CA ALA A 125 -20.21 -3.13 15.34
C ALA A 125 -21.63 -3.10 14.77
N ASP A 126 -21.76 -2.93 13.45
CA ASP A 126 -23.04 -2.80 12.76
C ASP A 126 -23.64 -4.15 12.31
N LYS A 127 -23.02 -5.26 12.66
CA LYS A 127 -23.55 -6.59 12.33
C LYS A 127 -24.74 -6.97 13.21
N ALA A 128 -25.62 -7.81 12.66
CA ALA A 128 -26.74 -8.37 13.40
C ALA A 128 -26.23 -9.36 14.47
N GLY A 129 -26.85 -9.34 15.64
CA GLY A 129 -26.54 -10.22 16.75
C GLY A 129 -27.01 -9.66 18.08
N ASN A 130 -27.42 -10.54 19.00
CA ASN A 130 -27.86 -10.17 20.35
C ASN A 130 -26.69 -9.92 21.30
N THR A 131 -25.57 -10.57 21.03
CA THR A 131 -24.31 -10.40 21.75
C THR A 131 -23.22 -9.94 20.81
N TYR A 132 -22.11 -9.42 21.36
CA TYR A 132 -20.99 -9.05 20.51
C TYR A 132 -20.32 -10.26 19.84
N LEU A 133 -20.41 -11.46 20.44
CA LEU A 133 -19.93 -12.70 19.85
C LEU A 133 -20.76 -13.08 18.61
N ASP A 134 -22.09 -12.93 18.67
CA ASP A 134 -22.96 -13.17 17.51
C ASP A 134 -22.62 -12.23 16.35
N LYS A 135 -22.27 -10.97 16.67
CA LYS A 135 -21.83 -9.99 15.67
C LYS A 135 -20.50 -10.38 15.02
N ILE A 136 -19.56 -10.94 15.79
CA ILE A 136 -18.31 -11.49 15.26
C ILE A 136 -18.59 -12.63 14.28
N ASP A 137 -19.47 -13.57 14.67
CA ASP A 137 -19.85 -14.70 13.82
C ASP A 137 -20.48 -14.20 12.50
N ALA A 138 -21.37 -13.21 12.58
CA ALA A 138 -21.97 -12.59 11.40
C ALA A 138 -20.95 -11.87 10.52
N ALA A 139 -19.96 -11.17 11.11
CA ALA A 139 -18.89 -10.50 10.37
C ALA A 139 -17.96 -11.51 9.67
N ALA A 140 -17.65 -12.63 10.35
CA ALA A 140 -16.81 -13.70 9.81
C ALA A 140 -17.48 -14.48 8.67
N ALA A 141 -18.82 -14.57 8.69
CA ALA A 141 -19.60 -15.22 7.63
C ALA A 141 -19.79 -14.34 6.37
N ASP A 142 -19.67 -13.02 6.50
CA ASP A 142 -19.87 -12.09 5.39
C ASP A 142 -18.58 -11.86 4.58
N ASN A 143 -18.63 -12.20 3.29
CA ASN A 143 -17.50 -12.03 2.37
C ASN A 143 -16.96 -10.59 2.27
N LYS A 144 -17.77 -9.57 2.63
CA LYS A 144 -17.36 -8.17 2.61
C LYS A 144 -16.57 -7.75 3.84
N THR A 145 -16.74 -8.45 4.97
CA THR A 145 -16.17 -8.05 6.26
C THR A 145 -15.23 -9.07 6.90
N LYS A 146 -15.26 -10.33 6.49
CA LYS A 146 -14.41 -11.40 7.06
C LYS A 146 -12.91 -11.13 7.02
N ASN A 147 -12.46 -10.29 6.09
CA ASN A 147 -11.06 -9.86 5.95
C ASN A 147 -10.84 -8.41 6.44
N GLY A 148 -11.80 -7.83 7.16
CA GLY A 148 -11.70 -6.48 7.71
C GLY A 148 -10.71 -6.40 8.88
N ALA A 149 -10.12 -5.23 9.07
CA ALA A 149 -9.29 -4.97 10.24
C ALA A 149 -10.14 -4.82 11.50
N VAL A 150 -9.56 -5.20 12.63
CA VAL A 150 -10.15 -5.06 13.98
C VAL A 150 -9.49 -3.87 14.68
N ASN A 151 -10.30 -2.99 15.28
CA ASN A 151 -9.79 -1.88 16.09
C ASN A 151 -9.79 -2.21 17.59
N VAL A 152 -9.23 -1.30 18.40
CA VAL A 152 -9.11 -1.49 19.87
C VAL A 152 -10.48 -1.62 20.55
N THR A 153 -11.51 -0.93 20.05
CA THR A 153 -12.87 -1.03 20.59
C THR A 153 -13.46 -2.40 20.32
N ASP A 154 -13.26 -2.95 19.13
CA ASP A 154 -13.69 -4.31 18.79
C ASP A 154 -13.03 -5.36 19.70
N LEU A 155 -11.74 -5.22 19.94
CA LEU A 155 -11.01 -6.10 20.86
C LEU A 155 -11.54 -6.01 22.30
N LYS A 156 -11.78 -4.79 22.79
CA LYS A 156 -12.35 -4.56 24.14
C LYS A 156 -13.74 -5.20 24.26
N ASN A 157 -14.63 -4.96 23.31
CA ASN A 157 -15.98 -5.51 23.30
C ASN A 157 -15.97 -7.05 23.22
N THR A 158 -15.02 -7.63 22.48
CA THR A 158 -14.83 -9.08 22.43
C THR A 158 -14.42 -9.64 23.78
N ALA A 159 -13.45 -8.99 24.46
CA ALA A 159 -12.99 -9.40 25.79
C ALA A 159 -14.14 -9.35 26.80
N ASP A 160 -14.92 -8.25 26.82
CA ASP A 160 -16.07 -8.10 27.71
C ASP A 160 -17.14 -9.18 27.46
N ALA A 161 -17.45 -9.45 26.20
CA ALA A 161 -18.43 -10.47 25.83
C ALA A 161 -18.00 -11.88 26.26
N LEU A 162 -16.70 -12.20 26.20
CA LEU A 162 -16.15 -13.47 26.67
C LEU A 162 -16.22 -13.56 28.20
N ILE A 163 -15.89 -12.48 28.92
CA ILE A 163 -16.00 -12.40 30.37
C ILE A 163 -17.47 -12.63 30.81
N GLU A 164 -18.42 -11.95 30.15
CA GLU A 164 -19.84 -12.11 30.46
C GLU A 164 -20.37 -13.52 30.13
N LYS A 165 -19.92 -14.13 29.02
CA LYS A 165 -20.27 -15.51 28.67
C LYS A 165 -19.86 -16.50 29.76
N GLY A 166 -18.73 -16.28 30.38
CA GLY A 166 -18.25 -16.99 31.56
C GLY A 166 -18.22 -18.50 31.45
N LEU A 167 -18.20 -19.17 32.60
CA LEU A 167 -18.31 -20.62 32.71
C LEU A 167 -19.68 -20.98 33.30
N LYS A 168 -20.29 -22.03 32.76
CA LYS A 168 -21.55 -22.58 33.26
C LYS A 168 -21.25 -23.80 34.12
N PHE A 169 -21.80 -23.80 35.32
CA PHE A 169 -21.77 -24.91 36.25
C PHE A 169 -23.19 -25.44 36.45
N ASP A 170 -23.35 -26.73 36.37
CA ASP A 170 -24.62 -27.42 36.68
C ASP A 170 -24.38 -28.33 37.90
N ALA A 171 -25.38 -28.44 38.73
CA ALA A 171 -25.38 -29.28 39.90
C ALA A 171 -26.72 -30.02 40.02
N ASN A 172 -26.75 -31.09 40.82
CA ASN A 172 -27.94 -31.93 41.01
C ASN A 172 -29.18 -31.19 41.54
N SER A 173 -28.98 -29.97 42.06
CA SER A 173 -30.04 -29.06 42.50
C SER A 173 -29.64 -27.62 42.27
N GLY A 174 -30.64 -26.76 41.99
CA GLY A 174 -30.42 -25.31 41.83
C GLY A 174 -30.21 -24.83 40.40
N GLY A 175 -30.13 -25.73 39.42
CA GLY A 175 -29.98 -25.42 38.00
C GLY A 175 -28.61 -24.78 37.62
N VAL A 176 -28.44 -24.52 36.34
CA VAL A 176 -27.20 -23.96 35.78
C VAL A 176 -26.92 -22.57 36.32
N LYS A 177 -25.72 -22.35 36.83
CA LYS A 177 -25.20 -21.02 37.24
C LYS A 177 -24.09 -20.59 36.29
N THR A 178 -24.15 -19.34 35.84
CA THR A 178 -23.09 -18.73 35.04
C THR A 178 -22.19 -17.89 35.92
N ASN A 179 -20.89 -18.15 35.90
CA ASN A 179 -19.87 -17.36 36.60
C ASN A 179 -18.99 -16.67 35.56
N LYS A 180 -18.88 -15.35 35.68
CA LYS A 180 -18.02 -14.56 34.80
C LYS A 180 -16.56 -14.99 34.94
N LEU A 181 -15.82 -14.91 33.85
CA LEU A 181 -14.37 -15.18 33.90
C LEU A 181 -13.70 -14.19 34.90
N GLY A 182 -12.81 -14.70 35.73
CA GLY A 182 -12.15 -13.93 36.78
C GLY A 182 -12.93 -13.80 38.09
N SER A 183 -14.19 -14.28 38.18
CA SER A 183 -14.93 -14.33 39.43
C SER A 183 -14.53 -15.55 40.28
N THR A 184 -14.66 -15.41 41.59
CA THR A 184 -14.41 -16.51 42.53
C THR A 184 -15.64 -17.42 42.61
N VAL A 185 -15.46 -18.70 42.38
CA VAL A 185 -16.46 -19.74 42.63
C VAL A 185 -16.20 -20.32 44.03
N LYS A 186 -17.18 -20.20 44.92
CA LYS A 186 -17.14 -20.90 46.22
C LYS A 186 -17.93 -22.20 46.08
N ILE A 187 -17.28 -23.30 46.42
CA ILE A 187 -17.83 -24.64 46.48
C ILE A 187 -18.24 -24.92 47.93
#